data_4542ddccf50cd46551c46b59c0ffd5a8
#
_entry.id   4542ddccf50cd46551c46b59c0ffd5a8
#
_cell.length_a   1.000
_cell.length_b   1.000
_cell.length_c   1.000
_cell.angle_alpha   90.00
_cell.angle_beta   90.00
_cell.angle_gamma   90.00
#
_symmetry.space_group_name_H-M   'P 1'
#
loop_
_entity.id
_entity.type
_entity.pdbx_description
1 polymer ?
#
loop_
_entity_poly.entity_id
_entity_poly.type
_entity_poly.pdbx_seq_one_letter_code
_entity_poly.pdbx_strand_id
1 'polypeptide(L)'
;MTLIFAVGGSLTLTDEAAQAYVCKLRDVAIDGGQPTEIDITTTANTIRQTYVSTAEPDRLTADVLMEDTATGNTAYETMREYMATAEDMKVGLVLKNDAASPASHTVYDDSSIIGHIVDVQVTSPREEAAALSLVIKIKR
;
A
#
# COMPACT_ATOMS: atom_id res chain seq x y z
N MET A 1 6.81 14.55 22.06
CA MET A 1 6.41 13.39 21.24
C MET A 1 6.56 13.73 19.77
N THR A 2 7.22 12.88 19.02
CA THR A 2 7.41 13.08 17.58
C THR A 2 6.35 12.29 16.81
N LEU A 3 5.58 12.97 15.98
CA LEU A 3 4.54 12.34 15.18
C LEU A 3 5.07 11.94 13.80
N ILE A 4 4.43 10.96 13.19
CA ILE A 4 4.80 10.40 11.88
C ILE A 4 3.73 10.78 10.86
N PHE A 5 4.16 11.26 9.70
CA PHE A 5 3.27 11.75 8.65
C PHE A 5 3.57 11.10 7.30
N ALA A 6 2.54 11.04 6.45
CA ALA A 6 2.70 10.63 5.04
C ALA A 6 3.46 11.68 4.23
N VAL A 7 3.22 12.97 4.52
CA VAL A 7 3.88 14.07 3.81
C VAL A 7 5.40 14.01 4.04
N GLY A 8 6.15 14.02 2.95
CA GLY A 8 7.60 13.80 2.97
C GLY A 8 8.01 12.34 2.91
N GLY A 9 7.07 11.41 3.03
CA GLY A 9 7.33 9.99 2.85
C GLY A 9 7.31 9.57 1.39
N SER A 10 7.62 8.31 1.13
CA SER A 10 7.67 7.76 -0.22
C SER A 10 7.13 6.34 -0.27
N LEU A 11 6.53 6.01 -1.41
CA LEU A 11 6.15 4.66 -1.78
C LEU A 11 7.04 4.23 -2.93
N THR A 12 7.74 3.12 -2.76
CA THR A 12 8.60 2.55 -3.81
C THR A 12 7.99 1.25 -4.30
N LEU A 13 7.77 1.16 -5.61
CA LEU A 13 7.31 -0.05 -6.28
C LEU A 13 8.40 -0.51 -7.24
N THR A 14 8.84 -1.76 -7.11
CA THR A 14 9.85 -2.34 -7.98
C THR A 14 9.26 -3.56 -8.69
N ASP A 15 9.30 -3.56 -10.01
CA ASP A 15 8.77 -4.66 -10.81
C ASP A 15 9.72 -5.85 -10.86
N GLU A 16 9.32 -6.93 -11.54
CA GLU A 16 10.13 -8.14 -11.68
C GLU A 16 11.41 -7.92 -12.49
N ALA A 17 11.42 -6.89 -13.35
CA ALA A 17 12.59 -6.50 -14.13
C ALA A 17 13.53 -5.54 -13.37
N ALA A 18 13.30 -5.34 -12.07
CA ALA A 18 14.06 -4.45 -11.19
C ALA A 18 13.92 -2.95 -11.54
N GLN A 19 12.88 -2.57 -12.26
CA GLN A 19 12.55 -1.17 -12.50
C GLN A 19 11.82 -0.60 -11.27
N ALA A 20 12.43 0.39 -10.62
CA ALA A 20 11.88 1.01 -9.42
C ALA A 20 11.13 2.30 -9.75
N TYR A 21 9.98 2.48 -9.10
CA TYR A 21 9.17 3.70 -9.17
C TYR A 21 9.09 4.28 -7.77
N VAL A 22 9.70 5.43 -7.56
CA VAL A 22 9.69 6.13 -6.27
C VAL A 22 8.66 7.24 -6.33
N CYS A 23 7.63 7.14 -5.52
CA CYS A 23 6.50 8.06 -5.55
C CYS A 23 6.45 8.86 -4.26
N LYS A 24 6.25 10.17 -4.38
CA LYS A 24 6.05 11.02 -3.20
C LYS A 24 4.62 10.84 -2.69
N LEU A 25 4.48 10.55 -1.41
CA LEU A 25 3.19 10.34 -0.79
C LEU A 25 2.48 11.66 -0.51
N ARG A 26 1.20 11.68 -0.80
CA ARG A 26 0.27 12.71 -0.35
C ARG A 26 -0.57 12.20 0.81
N ASP A 27 -1.03 10.95 0.70
CA ASP A 27 -1.85 10.29 1.73
C ASP A 27 -1.65 8.78 1.63
N VAL A 28 -1.82 8.09 2.76
CA VAL A 28 -1.70 6.64 2.79
C VAL A 28 -2.58 6.07 3.91
N ALA A 29 -3.20 4.93 3.62
CA ALA A 29 -3.94 4.16 4.60
C ALA A 29 -3.66 2.67 4.41
N ILE A 30 -3.50 1.95 5.51
CA ILE A 30 -3.30 0.52 5.49
C ILE A 30 -4.44 -0.12 6.28
N ASP A 31 -5.14 -1.03 5.63
CA ASP A 31 -6.17 -1.84 6.25
C ASP A 31 -5.63 -3.26 6.40
N GLY A 32 -5.28 -3.64 7.62
CA GLY A 32 -4.84 -4.99 7.94
C GLY A 32 -6.04 -5.93 7.94
N GLY A 33 -5.97 -6.98 7.14
CA GLY A 33 -7.05 -7.95 7.06
C GLY A 33 -7.30 -8.61 8.41
N GLN A 34 -8.57 -8.86 8.71
CA GLN A 34 -8.98 -9.48 9.96
C GLN A 34 -9.34 -10.94 9.74
N PRO A 35 -9.01 -11.83 10.69
CA PRO A 35 -9.48 -13.21 10.61
C PRO A 35 -11.00 -13.27 10.79
N THR A 36 -11.62 -14.24 10.11
CA THR A 36 -13.06 -14.48 10.24
C THR A 36 -13.31 -15.50 11.33
N GLU A 37 -14.20 -15.19 12.25
CA GLU A 37 -14.68 -16.13 13.26
C GLU A 37 -15.86 -16.93 12.73
N ILE A 38 -15.75 -18.25 12.81
CA ILE A 38 -16.78 -19.17 12.36
C ILE A 38 -17.32 -19.94 13.59
N ASP A 39 -18.63 -19.87 13.80
CA ASP A 39 -19.29 -20.62 14.86
C ASP A 39 -19.42 -22.09 14.44
N ILE A 40 -18.73 -22.98 15.15
CA ILE A 40 -18.77 -24.43 14.91
C ILE A 40 -19.48 -25.19 16.01
N THR A 41 -20.24 -24.47 16.87
CA THR A 41 -21.00 -25.09 17.95
C THR A 41 -22.04 -26.05 17.39
N THR A 42 -22.06 -27.28 17.90
CA THR A 42 -23.07 -28.29 17.53
C THR A 42 -24.09 -28.46 18.65
N THR A 43 -25.21 -29.14 18.33
CA THR A 43 -26.26 -29.41 19.33
C THR A 43 -25.78 -30.27 20.49
N ALA A 44 -24.67 -31.00 20.32
CA ALA A 44 -24.06 -31.83 21.38
C ALA A 44 -23.22 -31.00 22.35
N ASN A 45 -22.85 -29.78 21.98
CA ASN A 45 -22.01 -28.91 22.80
C ASN A 45 -22.86 -27.96 23.63
N THR A 46 -22.50 -27.82 24.89
CA THR A 46 -23.13 -26.85 25.80
C THR A 46 -22.39 -25.53 25.86
N ILE A 47 -21.18 -25.46 25.28
CA ILE A 47 -20.35 -24.26 25.19
C ILE A 47 -20.19 -23.88 23.73
N ARG A 48 -20.36 -22.58 23.45
CA ARG A 48 -20.15 -22.06 22.10
C ARG A 48 -18.70 -22.27 21.65
N GLN A 49 -18.53 -22.87 20.49
CA GLN A 49 -17.22 -23.09 19.89
C GLN A 49 -17.08 -22.25 18.63
N THR A 50 -15.90 -21.62 18.44
CA THR A 50 -15.60 -20.81 17.27
C THR A 50 -14.30 -21.26 16.66
N TYR A 51 -14.20 -21.11 15.34
CA TYR A 51 -12.99 -21.30 14.57
C TYR A 51 -12.56 -19.96 13.97
N VAL A 52 -11.26 -19.64 14.09
CA VAL A 52 -10.71 -18.40 13.54
C VAL A 52 -9.94 -18.74 12.28
N SER A 53 -10.38 -18.20 11.14
CA SER A 53 -9.69 -18.40 9.86
C SER A 53 -8.42 -17.55 9.79
N THR A 54 -7.58 -17.84 8.78
CA THR A 54 -6.38 -17.04 8.50
C THR A 54 -6.77 -15.61 8.18
N ALA A 55 -6.01 -14.63 8.71
CA ALA A 55 -6.21 -13.24 8.40
C ALA A 55 -6.01 -12.96 6.90
N GLU A 56 -6.85 -12.08 6.35
CA GLU A 56 -6.66 -11.63 4.98
C GLU A 56 -5.39 -10.76 4.86
N PRO A 57 -4.76 -10.71 3.66
CA PRO A 57 -3.63 -9.83 3.44
C PRO A 57 -3.99 -8.35 3.64
N ASP A 58 -3.01 -7.54 4.01
CA ASP A 58 -3.18 -6.10 4.13
C ASP A 58 -3.57 -5.48 2.78
N ARG A 59 -4.35 -4.41 2.85
CA ARG A 59 -4.67 -3.58 1.70
C ARG A 59 -4.11 -2.19 1.93
N LEU A 60 -3.21 -1.78 1.06
CA LEU A 60 -2.59 -0.45 1.09
C LEU A 60 -3.30 0.46 0.09
N THR A 61 -3.80 1.58 0.56
CA THR A 61 -4.34 2.63 -0.29
C THR A 61 -3.43 3.86 -0.18
N ALA A 62 -2.87 4.30 -1.29
CA ALA A 62 -1.94 5.42 -1.31
C ALA A 62 -2.31 6.42 -2.38
N ASP A 63 -2.30 7.70 -2.02
CA ASP A 63 -2.34 8.80 -2.97
C ASP A 63 -0.92 9.32 -3.15
N VAL A 64 -0.40 9.20 -4.36
CA VAL A 64 0.95 9.65 -4.70
C VAL A 64 0.88 10.79 -5.71
N LEU A 65 1.82 11.72 -5.62
CA LEU A 65 1.91 12.82 -6.56
C LEU A 65 2.40 12.30 -7.91
N MET A 66 1.78 12.77 -8.98
CA MET A 66 2.23 12.49 -10.33
C MET A 66 3.36 13.46 -10.68
N GLU A 67 4.51 12.91 -11.07
CA GLU A 67 5.68 13.70 -11.46
C GLU A 67 6.09 13.36 -12.88
N ASP A 68 6.46 14.38 -13.64
CA ASP A 68 6.95 14.24 -15.00
C ASP A 68 8.47 14.07 -15.00
N THR A 69 8.96 13.00 -14.37
CA THR A 69 10.37 12.65 -14.34
C THR A 69 10.57 11.19 -14.73
N ALA A 70 11.73 10.88 -15.29
CA ALA A 70 12.02 9.53 -15.76
C ALA A 70 12.05 8.49 -14.64
N THR A 71 12.42 8.89 -13.43
CA THR A 71 12.54 7.98 -12.28
C THR A 71 11.36 8.04 -11.33
N GLY A 72 10.60 9.13 -11.34
CA GLY A 72 9.42 9.32 -10.50
C GLY A 72 8.11 9.23 -11.27
N ASN A 73 8.17 8.83 -12.54
CA ASN A 73 6.99 8.81 -13.38
C ASN A 73 6.08 7.62 -13.04
N THR A 74 5.01 7.93 -12.31
CA THR A 74 3.92 7.00 -12.06
C THR A 74 2.82 7.25 -13.08
N ALA A 75 3.13 6.97 -14.34
CA ALA A 75 2.15 7.14 -15.40
C ALA A 75 0.98 6.18 -15.19
N TYR A 76 -0.23 6.70 -15.35
CA TYR A 76 -1.45 5.91 -15.16
C TYR A 76 -1.46 4.64 -16.01
N GLU A 77 -1.06 4.74 -17.28
CA GLU A 77 -1.02 3.59 -18.17
C GLU A 77 -0.05 2.51 -17.70
N THR A 78 1.13 2.90 -17.18
CA THR A 78 2.12 1.96 -16.67
C THR A 78 1.58 1.21 -15.45
N MET A 79 0.97 1.91 -14.52
CA MET A 79 0.39 1.29 -13.33
C MET A 79 -0.80 0.42 -13.68
N ARG A 80 -1.59 0.82 -14.65
CA ARG A 80 -2.71 0.03 -15.14
C ARG A 80 -2.26 -1.27 -15.82
N GLU A 81 -1.14 -1.25 -16.54
CA GLU A 81 -0.56 -2.46 -17.10
C GLU A 81 -0.14 -3.45 -16.02
N TYR A 82 0.50 -2.99 -14.95
CA TYR A 82 0.84 -3.86 -13.81
C TYR A 82 -0.41 -4.43 -13.15
N MET A 83 -1.49 -3.65 -13.04
CA MET A 83 -2.76 -4.14 -12.53
C MET A 83 -3.35 -5.23 -13.44
N ALA A 84 -3.34 -5.01 -14.76
CA ALA A 84 -3.92 -5.93 -15.72
C ALA A 84 -3.18 -7.28 -15.77
N THR A 85 -1.86 -7.27 -15.61
CA THR A 85 -1.05 -8.49 -15.58
C THR A 85 -0.96 -9.12 -14.19
N ALA A 86 -1.47 -8.45 -13.17
CA ALA A 86 -1.36 -8.86 -11.76
C ALA A 86 0.09 -9.16 -11.36
N GLU A 87 1.04 -8.37 -11.87
CA GLU A 87 2.45 -8.56 -11.59
C GLU A 87 2.77 -8.31 -10.12
N ASP A 88 3.54 -9.21 -9.51
CA ASP A 88 4.01 -9.03 -8.15
C ASP A 88 5.14 -8.00 -8.13
N MET A 89 4.98 -6.98 -7.30
CA MET A 89 5.93 -5.89 -7.15
C MET A 89 6.46 -5.86 -5.71
N LYS A 90 7.71 -5.48 -5.55
CA LYS A 90 8.26 -5.21 -4.23
C LYS A 90 7.72 -3.88 -3.75
N VAL A 91 7.21 -3.83 -2.52
CA VAL A 91 6.54 -2.66 -1.96
C VAL A 91 7.36 -2.12 -0.79
N GLY A 92 7.82 -0.90 -0.93
CA GLY A 92 8.50 -0.17 0.14
C GLY A 92 7.70 1.06 0.53
N LEU A 93 7.39 1.20 1.81
CA LEU A 93 6.68 2.36 2.33
C LEU A 93 7.50 2.98 3.46
N VAL A 94 7.86 4.23 3.28
CA VAL A 94 8.64 5.01 4.25
C VAL A 94 7.89 6.27 4.57
N LEU A 95 7.67 6.53 5.84
CA LEU A 95 7.07 7.76 6.34
C LEU A 95 8.15 8.62 7.00
N LYS A 96 7.84 9.87 7.25
CA LYS A 96 8.73 10.81 7.91
C LYS A 96 8.12 11.29 9.23
N ASN A 97 8.96 11.57 10.22
CA ASN A 97 8.51 12.20 11.44
C ASN A 97 8.52 13.73 11.32
N ASP A 98 8.00 14.42 12.32
CA ASP A 98 7.86 15.89 12.35
C ASP A 98 9.06 16.59 13.01
N ALA A 99 10.20 15.92 13.18
CA ALA A 99 11.39 16.53 13.74
C ALA A 99 11.97 17.59 12.80
N ALA A 100 12.78 18.51 13.35
CA ALA A 100 13.45 19.55 12.57
C ALA A 100 14.31 18.96 11.44
N SER A 101 14.93 17.80 11.69
CA SER A 101 15.60 16.99 10.65
C SER A 101 14.81 15.69 10.53
N PRO A 102 13.83 15.61 9.60
CA PRO A 102 12.93 14.46 9.54
C PRO A 102 13.65 13.14 9.33
N ALA A 103 13.39 12.18 10.22
CA ALA A 103 13.91 10.83 10.12
C ALA A 103 12.93 9.92 9.39
N SER A 104 13.47 8.97 8.64
CA SER A 104 12.68 7.97 7.93
C SER A 104 12.13 6.91 8.88
N HIS A 105 10.90 6.47 8.60
CA HIS A 105 10.22 5.44 9.37
C HIS A 105 9.67 4.40 8.40
N THR A 106 10.31 3.24 8.34
CA THR A 106 9.95 2.19 7.38
C THR A 106 8.73 1.43 7.89
N VAL A 107 7.65 1.46 7.12
CA VAL A 107 6.45 0.67 7.39
C VAL A 107 6.51 -0.67 6.64
N TYR A 108 6.83 -0.63 5.34
CA TYR A 108 7.09 -1.82 4.55
C TYR A 108 8.49 -1.76 3.98
N ASP A 109 9.24 -2.86 4.15
CA ASP A 109 10.58 -3.02 3.60
C ASP A 109 10.46 -3.74 2.24
N ASP A 110 10.93 -3.10 1.18
CA ASP A 110 10.85 -3.62 -0.19
C ASP A 110 11.69 -4.88 -0.41
N SER A 111 12.56 -5.24 0.51
CA SER A 111 13.31 -6.49 0.42
C SER A 111 12.48 -7.71 0.83
N SER A 112 11.38 -7.53 1.55
CA SER A 112 10.59 -8.64 2.11
C SER A 112 9.10 -8.58 1.78
N ILE A 113 8.58 -7.41 1.40
CA ILE A 113 7.15 -7.21 1.17
C ILE A 113 6.86 -7.18 -0.31
N ILE A 114 5.89 -8.01 -0.73
CA ILE A 114 5.45 -8.12 -2.11
C ILE A 114 3.96 -7.79 -2.16
N GLY A 115 3.53 -7.13 -3.21
CA GLY A 115 2.13 -6.83 -3.43
C GLY A 115 1.80 -6.70 -4.91
N HIS A 116 0.52 -6.59 -5.23
CA HIS A 116 0.08 -6.30 -6.58
C HIS A 116 -0.98 -5.21 -6.58
N ILE A 117 -1.01 -4.44 -7.65
CA ILE A 117 -1.94 -3.32 -7.80
C ILE A 117 -3.32 -3.88 -8.15
N VAL A 118 -4.35 -3.48 -7.40
CA VAL A 118 -5.73 -3.92 -7.64
C VAL A 118 -6.63 -2.80 -8.11
N ASP A 119 -6.22 -1.54 -7.95
CA ASP A 119 -6.97 -0.40 -8.47
C ASP A 119 -6.04 0.78 -8.71
N VAL A 120 -6.33 1.55 -9.76
CA VAL A 120 -5.56 2.74 -10.14
C VAL A 120 -6.54 3.83 -10.57
N GLN A 121 -6.46 5.00 -9.95
CA GLN A 121 -7.29 6.16 -10.27
C GLN A 121 -6.44 7.42 -10.35
N VAL A 122 -6.82 8.34 -11.22
CA VAL A 122 -6.18 9.65 -11.34
C VAL A 122 -7.15 10.72 -10.87
N THR A 123 -6.66 11.58 -9.98
CA THR A 123 -7.40 12.75 -9.53
C THR A 123 -6.58 13.99 -9.83
N SER A 124 -7.17 14.94 -10.54
CA SER A 124 -6.49 16.19 -10.89
C SER A 124 -7.39 17.38 -10.51
N PRO A 125 -7.40 17.79 -9.24
CA PRO A 125 -8.15 18.95 -8.81
C PRO A 125 -7.65 20.23 -9.51
N ARG A 126 -8.54 21.20 -9.66
CA ARG A 126 -8.26 22.40 -10.44
C ARG A 126 -7.06 23.22 -9.95
N GLU A 127 -6.86 23.26 -8.63
CA GLU A 127 -5.83 24.10 -7.99
C GLU A 127 -4.76 23.28 -7.26
N GLU A 128 -4.74 21.97 -7.47
CA GLU A 128 -3.79 21.07 -6.82
C GLU A 128 -3.05 20.23 -7.86
N ALA A 129 -1.91 19.70 -7.47
CA ALA A 129 -1.17 18.76 -8.30
C ALA A 129 -1.99 17.49 -8.55
N ALA A 130 -1.83 16.90 -9.74
CA ALA A 130 -2.46 15.64 -10.04
C ALA A 130 -1.92 14.53 -9.13
N ALA A 131 -2.80 13.68 -8.66
CA ALA A 131 -2.46 12.57 -7.79
C ALA A 131 -2.93 11.25 -8.41
N LEU A 132 -2.14 10.21 -8.21
CA LEU A 132 -2.47 8.85 -8.60
C LEU A 132 -2.87 8.11 -7.33
N SER A 133 -4.10 7.58 -7.31
CA SER A 133 -4.58 6.78 -6.20
C SER A 133 -4.37 5.31 -6.54
N LEU A 134 -3.59 4.62 -5.71
CA LEU A 134 -3.26 3.21 -5.88
C LEU A 134 -3.84 2.40 -4.75
N VAL A 135 -4.44 1.27 -5.07
CA VAL A 135 -4.80 0.24 -4.09
C VAL A 135 -3.96 -0.98 -4.37
N ILE A 136 -3.19 -1.40 -3.37
CA ILE A 136 -2.24 -2.51 -3.48
C ILE A 136 -2.63 -3.56 -2.45
N LYS A 137 -2.79 -4.78 -2.91
CA LYS A 137 -2.99 -5.93 -2.02
C LYS A 137 -1.63 -6.52 -1.67
N ILE A 138 -1.30 -6.51 -0.39
CA ILE A 138 -0.01 -6.98 0.09
C ILE A 138 -0.02 -8.50 0.22
N LYS A 139 1.00 -9.12 -0.35
CA LYS A 139 1.29 -10.55 -0.17
C LYS A 139 2.59 -10.64 0.64
N ARG A 140 2.63 -11.40 1.62
CA ARG A 140 3.83 -11.57 2.45
C ARG A 140 4.54 -12.89 2.19
#